data_5b1c091fc7cf06be6f0ec20f44f7cd85
#
_entry.id   5b1c091fc7cf06be6f0ec20f44f7cd85
#
_cell.length_a   1.000
_cell.length_b   1.000
_cell.length_c   1.000
_cell.angle_alpha   90.00
_cell.angle_beta   90.00
_cell.angle_gamma   90.00
#
_symmetry.space_group_name_H-M   'P 1'
#
loop_
_entity.id
_entity.type
_entity.pdbx_description
1 polymer ?
#
loop_
_entity_poly.entity_id
_entity_poly.type
_entity_poly.pdbx_seq_one_letter_code
_entity_poly.pdbx_strand_id
1 'polypeptide(L)'
;MNEELVFVLEPDLGRVTVEISQASKQAVDGLAADLGTRVSLNCAKPAESSRRTLPVLPRQRTSSKQTESDEFSIWLYRLYHHSTVDGPGRRTVVQVSGCSIRCKGCFVPQTHERENGTLISISTIVDEVVANRAKHDGVTILGGEPFDQSEQVAELVSRLNLLGFHITVYSGYTMEVLMQRKTPSIDYILTHIDLLIDGPFVASVSDRASEYRGSRNQRLIFDPGRLSKH
;
A
#
# COMPACT_ATOMS: atom_id res chain seq x y z
N MET A 1 -23.43 -22.23 -21.17
CA MET A 1 -24.12 -21.48 -20.09
C MET A 1 -23.04 -21.24 -19.06
N ASN A 2 -22.62 -20.00 -18.89
CA ASN A 2 -21.60 -19.67 -17.89
C ASN A 2 -22.25 -19.68 -16.52
N GLU A 3 -21.74 -20.52 -15.64
CA GLU A 3 -22.11 -20.51 -14.22
C GLU A 3 -21.36 -19.37 -13.53
N GLU A 4 -22.09 -18.44 -13.00
CA GLU A 4 -21.52 -17.29 -12.28
C GLU A 4 -21.64 -17.54 -10.78
N LEU A 5 -20.49 -17.62 -10.11
CA LEU A 5 -20.40 -17.68 -8.65
C LEU A 5 -20.26 -16.24 -8.13
N VAL A 6 -21.22 -15.78 -7.37
CA VAL A 6 -21.21 -14.45 -6.77
C VAL A 6 -20.81 -14.56 -5.30
N PHE A 7 -19.70 -13.92 -4.95
CA PHE A 7 -19.23 -13.80 -3.56
C PHE A 7 -19.65 -12.44 -3.01
N VAL A 8 -20.45 -12.42 -1.97
CA VAL A 8 -20.81 -11.20 -1.24
C VAL A 8 -19.95 -11.14 0.03
N LEU A 9 -19.08 -10.12 0.09
CA LEU A 9 -18.25 -9.84 1.26
C LEU A 9 -19.02 -8.89 2.19
N GLU A 10 -19.23 -9.31 3.43
CA GLU A 10 -19.76 -8.47 4.51
C GLU A 10 -18.61 -8.15 5.50
N PRO A 11 -17.82 -7.08 5.24
CA PRO A 11 -16.60 -6.79 6.01
C PRO A 11 -16.88 -6.52 7.48
N ASP A 12 -18.02 -5.90 7.80
CA ASP A 12 -18.41 -5.53 9.16
C ASP A 12 -18.78 -6.73 10.05
N LEU A 13 -19.05 -7.88 9.43
CA LEU A 13 -19.45 -9.10 10.13
C LEU A 13 -18.43 -10.24 10.02
N GLY A 14 -17.34 -10.04 9.28
CA GLY A 14 -16.34 -11.06 9.02
C GLY A 14 -16.91 -12.28 8.28
N ARG A 15 -17.97 -12.10 7.47
CA ARG A 15 -18.66 -13.18 6.75
C ARG A 15 -18.47 -13.05 5.25
N VAL A 16 -18.32 -14.22 4.62
CA VAL A 16 -18.39 -14.35 3.17
C VAL A 16 -19.64 -15.16 2.86
N THR A 17 -20.59 -14.57 2.14
CA THR A 17 -21.78 -15.29 1.65
C THR A 17 -21.57 -15.64 0.20
N VAL A 18 -21.75 -16.90 -0.15
CA VAL A 18 -21.66 -17.38 -1.53
C VAL A 18 -23.07 -17.63 -2.05
N GLU A 19 -23.50 -16.85 -3.04
CA GLU A 19 -24.77 -17.08 -3.74
C GLU A 19 -24.53 -18.02 -4.93
N ILE A 20 -25.24 -19.14 -4.92
CA ILE A 20 -25.11 -20.19 -5.93
C ILE A 20 -26.45 -20.33 -6.63
N SER A 21 -26.47 -20.33 -7.96
CA SER A 21 -27.65 -20.69 -8.73
C SER A 21 -27.98 -22.19 -8.50
N GLN A 22 -29.27 -22.57 -8.56
CA GLN A 22 -29.77 -23.91 -8.20
C GLN A 22 -29.09 -25.11 -8.92
N ALA A 23 -28.31 -24.87 -9.98
CA ALA A 23 -27.62 -25.91 -10.74
C ALA A 23 -26.30 -26.42 -10.10
N SER A 24 -25.72 -25.67 -9.16
CA SER A 24 -24.35 -25.95 -8.67
C SER A 24 -24.26 -26.58 -7.28
N LYS A 25 -25.37 -27.06 -6.73
CA LYS A 25 -25.41 -27.57 -5.35
C LYS A 25 -24.49 -28.80 -5.12
N GLN A 26 -24.31 -29.64 -6.13
CA GLN A 26 -23.44 -30.83 -6.04
C GLN A 26 -21.93 -30.49 -6.05
N ALA A 27 -21.54 -29.37 -6.69
CA ALA A 27 -20.14 -28.93 -6.71
C ALA A 27 -19.67 -28.37 -5.37
N VAL A 28 -20.59 -27.74 -4.62
CA VAL A 28 -20.27 -27.13 -3.31
C VAL A 28 -20.16 -28.16 -2.20
N ASP A 29 -20.95 -29.22 -2.24
CA ASP A 29 -20.86 -30.29 -1.27
C ASP A 29 -19.51 -31.04 -1.36
N GLY A 30 -18.91 -31.11 -2.56
CA GLY A 30 -17.57 -31.64 -2.77
C GLY A 30 -16.46 -30.74 -2.20
N LEU A 31 -16.58 -29.42 -2.36
CA LEU A 31 -15.60 -28.47 -1.84
C LEU A 31 -15.62 -28.35 -0.30
N ALA A 32 -16.79 -28.47 0.30
CA ALA A 32 -16.95 -28.39 1.76
C ALA A 32 -16.32 -29.60 2.48
N ALA A 33 -16.28 -30.76 1.83
CA ALA A 33 -15.64 -31.96 2.36
C ALA A 33 -14.11 -31.85 2.41
N ASP A 34 -13.50 -31.14 1.42
CA ASP A 34 -12.05 -30.96 1.35
C ASP A 34 -11.51 -29.89 2.31
N LEU A 35 -12.32 -28.93 2.72
CA LEU A 35 -11.87 -27.79 3.55
C LEU A 35 -12.13 -27.96 5.06
N GLY A 36 -12.80 -29.05 5.49
CA GLY A 36 -13.05 -29.31 6.91
C GLY A 36 -13.88 -28.25 7.63
N THR A 37 -14.57 -27.39 6.91
CA THR A 37 -15.30 -26.23 7.44
C THR A 37 -16.81 -26.44 7.28
N ARG A 38 -17.58 -26.24 8.37
CA ARG A 38 -19.04 -26.27 8.31
C ARG A 38 -19.57 -25.05 7.54
N VAL A 39 -20.06 -25.27 6.35
CA VAL A 39 -20.78 -24.26 5.56
C VAL A 39 -22.29 -24.44 5.82
N SER A 40 -22.94 -23.43 6.39
CA SER A 40 -24.40 -23.39 6.55
C SER A 40 -25.01 -22.66 5.37
N LEU A 41 -25.78 -23.36 4.53
CA LEU A 41 -26.49 -22.77 3.39
C LEU A 41 -27.91 -22.38 3.84
N ASN A 42 -28.22 -21.09 3.87
CA ASN A 42 -29.58 -20.59 4.02
C ASN A 42 -30.15 -20.24 2.65
N CYS A 43 -31.10 -21.03 2.14
CA CYS A 43 -31.90 -20.68 0.98
C CYS A 43 -33.04 -19.74 1.41
N ALA A 44 -32.93 -18.44 1.14
CA ALA A 44 -34.02 -17.50 1.29
C ALA A 44 -34.93 -17.55 0.05
N LYS A 45 -36.27 -17.72 0.29
CA LYS A 45 -37.28 -17.55 -0.76
C LYS A 45 -37.39 -16.07 -1.13
N PRO A 46 -37.68 -15.70 -2.39
CA PRO A 46 -37.83 -14.32 -2.78
C PRO A 46 -39.10 -13.74 -2.09
N ALA A 47 -38.87 -12.73 -1.28
CA ALA A 47 -39.97 -11.94 -0.67
C ALA A 47 -40.26 -10.74 -1.55
N GLU A 48 -41.56 -10.51 -1.78
CA GLU A 48 -42.11 -9.41 -2.55
C GLU A 48 -41.68 -8.02 -2.02
N SER A 49 -41.43 -7.15 -2.97
CA SER A 49 -40.97 -5.77 -2.76
C SER A 49 -42.01 -4.96 -1.98
N SER A 50 -41.69 -4.57 -0.75
CA SER A 50 -42.28 -3.44 -0.07
C SER A 50 -41.18 -2.44 0.28
N ARG A 51 -41.11 -1.34 -0.47
CA ARG A 51 -40.21 -0.21 -0.16
C ARG A 51 -40.66 0.43 1.15
N ARG A 52 -40.02 0.07 2.26
CA ARG A 52 -40.05 0.86 3.49
C ARG A 52 -38.87 1.80 3.52
N THR A 53 -39.14 3.08 3.41
CA THR A 53 -38.19 4.15 3.71
C THR A 53 -37.84 4.07 5.19
N LEU A 54 -36.59 3.73 5.49
CA LEU A 54 -36.06 3.78 6.86
C LEU A 54 -35.84 5.25 7.25
N PRO A 55 -36.22 5.67 8.47
CA PRO A 55 -35.92 7.03 8.94
C PRO A 55 -34.42 7.18 9.07
N VAL A 56 -33.87 8.24 8.48
CA VAL A 56 -32.49 8.66 8.66
C VAL A 56 -32.31 9.11 10.10
N LEU A 57 -31.73 8.26 10.94
CA LEU A 57 -31.29 8.66 12.26
C LEU A 57 -30.14 9.66 12.13
N PRO A 58 -30.15 10.79 12.88
CA PRO A 58 -29.05 11.71 12.87
C PRO A 58 -27.80 10.99 13.37
N ARG A 59 -26.74 11.06 12.55
CA ARG A 59 -25.42 10.52 12.87
C ARG A 59 -24.94 11.18 14.15
N GLN A 60 -25.11 10.51 15.30
CA GLN A 60 -24.45 10.93 16.52
C GLN A 60 -22.94 10.83 16.26
N ARG A 61 -22.29 12.00 16.25
CA ARG A 61 -20.86 12.07 16.39
C ARG A 61 -20.54 11.48 17.77
N THR A 62 -20.22 10.22 17.81
CA THR A 62 -19.47 9.67 18.95
C THR A 62 -18.14 10.39 18.96
N SER A 63 -17.96 11.27 19.94
CA SER A 63 -16.65 11.82 20.26
C SER A 63 -15.81 10.64 20.73
N SER A 64 -15.12 9.98 19.79
CA SER A 64 -14.00 9.15 20.13
C SER A 64 -13.00 10.04 20.85
N LYS A 65 -12.59 9.63 22.06
CA LYS A 65 -11.46 10.20 22.77
C LYS A 65 -10.37 10.50 21.75
N GLN A 66 -9.98 11.76 21.65
CA GLN A 66 -8.75 12.17 21.01
C GLN A 66 -7.61 11.50 21.79
N THR A 67 -7.22 10.31 21.36
CA THR A 67 -5.87 9.83 21.57
C THR A 67 -4.98 10.86 20.88
N GLU A 68 -3.92 11.26 21.56
CA GLU A 68 -2.90 12.23 21.16
C GLU A 68 -2.75 12.24 19.66
N SER A 69 -3.02 13.40 19.04
CA SER A 69 -3.04 13.58 17.60
C SER A 69 -1.72 13.06 17.04
N ASP A 70 -1.79 12.08 16.17
CA ASP A 70 -0.66 11.63 15.39
C ASP A 70 -0.09 12.86 14.67
N GLU A 71 1.02 13.39 15.19
CA GLU A 71 1.59 14.67 14.77
C GLU A 71 2.05 14.62 13.31
N PHE A 72 2.24 13.39 12.78
CA PHE A 72 2.74 13.15 11.45
C PHE A 72 1.65 12.66 10.49
N SER A 73 1.45 13.43 9.43
CA SER A 73 0.62 13.07 8.27
C SER A 73 1.41 13.25 6.99
N ILE A 74 1.23 12.35 6.04
CA ILE A 74 1.93 12.32 4.76
C ILE A 74 0.97 12.49 3.60
N TRP A 75 1.38 13.18 2.54
CA TRP A 75 0.62 13.24 1.29
C TRP A 75 0.74 11.90 0.56
N LEU A 76 -0.32 11.13 0.63
CA LEU A 76 -0.45 9.80 0.02
C LEU A 76 -1.25 9.90 -1.27
N TYR A 77 -0.67 9.44 -2.38
CA TYR A 77 -1.40 9.28 -3.64
C TYR A 77 -2.29 8.04 -3.60
N ARG A 78 -1.71 6.90 -3.23
CA ARG A 78 -2.46 5.64 -3.00
C ARG A 78 -1.64 4.64 -2.19
N LEU A 79 -2.34 3.67 -1.61
CA LEU A 79 -1.75 2.48 -1.01
C LEU A 79 -2.31 1.26 -1.75
N TYR A 80 -1.47 0.30 -2.08
CA TYR A 80 -1.89 -0.94 -2.73
C TYR A 80 -1.00 -2.11 -2.30
N HIS A 81 -1.56 -3.32 -2.43
CA HIS A 81 -0.92 -4.55 -1.97
C HIS A 81 -0.57 -5.47 -3.13
N HIS A 82 0.24 -6.49 -2.84
CA HIS A 82 0.60 -7.59 -3.74
C HIS A 82 1.40 -7.20 -4.97
N SER A 83 2.09 -6.06 -4.97
CA SER A 83 3.01 -5.75 -6.06
C SER A 83 4.20 -6.70 -6.06
N THR A 84 4.57 -7.19 -7.24
CA THR A 84 5.75 -8.02 -7.48
C THR A 84 6.81 -7.32 -8.35
N VAL A 85 6.55 -6.06 -8.70
CA VAL A 85 7.43 -5.26 -9.57
C VAL A 85 8.07 -4.07 -8.86
N ASP A 86 7.58 -3.73 -7.66
CA ASP A 86 8.02 -2.55 -6.91
C ASP A 86 9.02 -2.91 -5.78
N GLY A 87 9.88 -3.89 -6.01
CA GLY A 87 10.88 -4.36 -5.07
C GLY A 87 10.83 -5.88 -4.85
N PRO A 88 11.72 -6.45 -4.05
CA PRO A 88 11.86 -7.89 -3.87
C PRO A 88 10.66 -8.51 -3.15
N GLY A 89 10.19 -9.64 -3.65
CA GLY A 89 9.03 -10.35 -3.12
C GLY A 89 7.70 -9.64 -3.42
N ARG A 90 6.67 -9.97 -2.65
CA ARG A 90 5.37 -9.29 -2.71
C ARG A 90 5.39 -8.09 -1.79
N ARG A 91 5.01 -6.93 -2.30
CA ARG A 91 5.12 -5.67 -1.59
C ARG A 91 3.76 -5.06 -1.29
N THR A 92 3.62 -4.47 -0.12
CA THR A 92 2.66 -3.40 0.09
C THR A 92 3.33 -2.10 -0.32
N VAL A 93 2.68 -1.32 -1.14
CA VAL A 93 3.25 -0.11 -1.72
C VAL A 93 2.54 1.13 -1.17
N VAL A 94 3.33 2.00 -0.55
CA VAL A 94 2.92 3.34 -0.10
C VAL A 94 3.40 4.33 -1.16
N GLN A 95 2.48 4.80 -2.00
CA GLN A 95 2.78 5.74 -3.07
C GLN A 95 2.46 7.16 -2.64
N VAL A 96 3.50 7.96 -2.38
CA VAL A 96 3.34 9.35 -1.96
C VAL A 96 3.04 10.28 -3.14
N SER A 97 2.50 11.47 -2.88
CA SER A 97 2.33 12.56 -3.85
C SER A 97 3.18 13.77 -3.48
N GLY A 98 3.52 14.58 -4.50
CA GLY A 98 4.51 15.64 -4.43
C GLY A 98 5.87 15.17 -4.94
N CYS A 99 6.38 15.83 -6.01
CA CYS A 99 7.67 15.52 -6.60
C CYS A 99 8.31 16.77 -7.19
N SER A 100 9.42 17.20 -6.61
CA SER A 100 10.19 18.34 -7.10
C SER A 100 11.04 18.02 -8.34
N ILE A 101 11.33 16.73 -8.60
CA ILE A 101 12.21 16.29 -9.70
C ILE A 101 11.51 16.37 -11.05
N ARG A 102 10.24 15.98 -11.13
CA ARG A 102 9.39 16.06 -12.32
C ARG A 102 10.06 15.52 -13.61
N CYS A 103 10.54 14.28 -13.54
CA CYS A 103 11.25 13.64 -14.66
C CYS A 103 10.44 13.70 -15.96
N LYS A 104 11.10 14.06 -17.07
CA LYS A 104 10.46 14.04 -18.39
C LYS A 104 10.07 12.61 -18.78
N GLY A 105 8.78 12.40 -19.09
CA GLY A 105 8.23 11.09 -19.43
C GLY A 105 7.98 10.19 -18.21
N CYS A 106 7.84 10.77 -17.02
CA CYS A 106 7.51 10.04 -15.79
C CYS A 106 6.31 9.09 -16.01
N PHE A 107 6.38 7.88 -15.44
CA PHE A 107 5.29 6.90 -15.54
C PHE A 107 4.03 7.34 -14.79
N VAL A 108 4.17 8.14 -13.72
CA VAL A 108 3.07 8.57 -12.87
C VAL A 108 3.13 10.09 -12.65
N PRO A 109 2.95 10.91 -13.70
CA PRO A 109 3.02 12.36 -13.59
C PRO A 109 1.95 12.95 -12.65
N GLN A 110 0.88 12.19 -12.38
CA GLN A 110 -0.17 12.56 -11.42
C GLN A 110 0.37 12.75 -10.00
N THR A 111 1.48 12.10 -9.65
CA THR A 111 2.09 12.25 -8.32
C THR A 111 2.99 13.47 -8.19
N HIS A 112 3.11 14.32 -9.23
CA HIS A 112 3.95 15.51 -9.16
C HIS A 112 3.39 16.56 -8.20
N GLU A 113 2.08 16.77 -8.20
CA GLU A 113 1.42 17.72 -7.30
C GLU A 113 0.96 17.01 -6.01
N ARG A 114 1.21 17.63 -4.86
CA ARG A 114 0.79 17.10 -3.55
C ARG A 114 -0.71 16.94 -3.46
N GLU A 115 -1.43 17.92 -3.98
CA GLU A 115 -2.88 18.05 -3.94
C GLU A 115 -3.61 16.94 -4.71
N ASN A 116 -2.91 16.20 -5.56
CA ASN A 116 -3.44 14.99 -6.20
C ASN A 116 -3.48 13.77 -5.26
N GLY A 117 -2.88 13.89 -4.08
CA GLY A 117 -2.99 12.92 -2.99
C GLY A 117 -3.95 13.38 -1.90
N THR A 118 -4.02 12.59 -0.86
CA THR A 118 -4.77 12.88 0.36
C THR A 118 -3.79 12.93 1.54
N LEU A 119 -3.99 13.87 2.45
CA LEU A 119 -3.21 13.94 3.67
C LEU A 119 -3.73 12.86 4.64
N ILE A 120 -2.91 11.86 4.91
CA ILE A 120 -3.26 10.68 5.72
C ILE A 120 -2.29 10.59 6.90
N SER A 121 -2.80 10.23 8.07
CA SER A 121 -1.94 9.99 9.25
C SER A 121 -1.06 8.76 9.03
N ILE A 122 0.16 8.80 9.55
CA ILE A 122 1.10 7.68 9.44
C ILE A 122 0.57 6.46 10.18
N SER A 123 -0.13 6.61 11.30
CA SER A 123 -0.75 5.48 11.99
C SER A 123 -1.76 4.76 11.10
N THR A 124 -2.60 5.47 10.37
CA THR A 124 -3.54 4.84 9.43
C THR A 124 -2.83 4.00 8.38
N ILE A 125 -1.71 4.48 7.84
CA ILE A 125 -0.91 3.73 6.86
C ILE A 125 -0.30 2.48 7.50
N VAL A 126 0.28 2.62 8.70
CA VAL A 126 0.88 1.50 9.43
C VAL A 126 -0.15 0.43 9.78
N ASP A 127 -1.34 0.83 10.25
CA ASP A 127 -2.43 -0.10 10.58
C ASP A 127 -2.85 -0.92 9.35
N GLU A 128 -2.97 -0.27 8.18
CA GLU A 128 -3.31 -0.94 6.92
C GLU A 128 -2.21 -1.91 6.47
N VAL A 129 -0.94 -1.53 6.61
CA VAL A 129 0.22 -2.40 6.33
C VAL A 129 0.20 -3.62 7.25
N VAL A 130 -0.02 -3.43 8.55
CA VAL A 130 -0.06 -4.51 9.56
C VAL A 130 -1.22 -5.46 9.30
N ALA A 131 -2.40 -4.94 8.98
CA ALA A 131 -3.58 -5.75 8.67
C ALA A 131 -3.34 -6.72 7.50
N ASN A 132 -2.43 -6.37 6.59
CA ASN A 132 -2.08 -7.18 5.42
C ASN A 132 -0.75 -7.94 5.57
N ARG A 133 -0.12 -7.94 6.75
CA ARG A 133 1.24 -8.49 6.98
C ARG A 133 1.44 -9.92 6.45
N ALA A 134 0.47 -10.79 6.62
CA ALA A 134 0.56 -12.18 6.17
C ALA A 134 0.59 -12.35 4.64
N LYS A 135 0.32 -11.30 3.89
CA LYS A 135 0.14 -11.34 2.43
C LYS A 135 1.29 -10.70 1.66
N HIS A 136 2.28 -10.12 2.32
CA HIS A 136 3.42 -9.45 1.67
C HIS A 136 4.73 -9.69 2.41
N ASP A 137 5.84 -9.56 1.69
CA ASP A 137 7.19 -9.82 2.17
C ASP A 137 7.90 -8.53 2.63
N GLY A 138 7.26 -7.38 2.45
CA GLY A 138 7.77 -6.08 2.90
C GLY A 138 7.02 -4.90 2.33
N VAL A 139 7.49 -3.71 2.64
CA VAL A 139 6.88 -2.44 2.26
C VAL A 139 7.78 -1.68 1.29
N THR A 140 7.18 -1.07 0.28
CA THR A 140 7.88 -0.17 -0.64
C THR A 140 7.28 1.22 -0.55
N ILE A 141 8.12 2.22 -0.39
CA ILE A 141 7.75 3.63 -0.40
C ILE A 141 8.26 4.24 -1.71
N LEU A 142 7.34 4.70 -2.53
CA LEU A 142 7.64 5.28 -3.84
C LEU A 142 6.60 6.35 -4.20
N GLY A 143 6.54 6.80 -5.45
CA GLY A 143 5.45 7.63 -5.96
C GLY A 143 5.91 8.94 -6.55
N GLY A 144 5.62 10.08 -5.91
CA GLY A 144 6.27 11.35 -6.16
C GLY A 144 7.75 11.27 -5.82
N GLU A 145 8.23 12.08 -4.91
CA GLU A 145 9.58 11.95 -4.35
C GLU A 145 9.46 11.78 -2.83
N PRO A 146 9.73 10.59 -2.28
CA PRO A 146 9.63 10.35 -0.84
C PRO A 146 10.48 11.29 0.00
N PHE A 147 11.67 11.66 -0.48
CA PHE A 147 12.58 12.55 0.25
C PHE A 147 12.17 14.02 0.21
N ASP A 148 11.15 14.41 -0.58
CA ASP A 148 10.51 15.72 -0.48
C ASP A 148 9.57 15.81 0.75
N GLN A 149 9.27 14.68 1.39
CA GLN A 149 8.54 14.54 2.65
C GLN A 149 9.39 13.74 3.67
N SER A 150 10.68 14.05 3.75
CA SER A 150 11.65 13.22 4.47
C SER A 150 11.35 13.04 5.97
N GLU A 151 10.78 14.04 6.64
CA GLU A 151 10.42 13.93 8.07
C GLU A 151 9.29 12.91 8.26
N GLN A 152 8.25 12.99 7.44
CA GLN A 152 7.11 12.07 7.47
C GLN A 152 7.51 10.65 7.05
N VAL A 153 8.37 10.54 6.02
CA VAL A 153 8.89 9.25 5.58
C VAL A 153 9.81 8.63 6.65
N ALA A 154 10.61 9.43 7.36
CA ALA A 154 11.43 8.94 8.46
C ALA A 154 10.59 8.36 9.59
N GLU A 155 9.48 9.03 9.96
CA GLU A 155 8.55 8.51 10.95
C GLU A 155 7.88 7.20 10.49
N LEU A 156 7.43 7.14 9.22
CA LEU A 156 6.87 5.92 8.64
C LEU A 156 7.90 4.78 8.66
N VAL A 157 9.13 5.04 8.22
CA VAL A 157 10.24 4.07 8.24
C VAL A 157 10.52 3.60 9.67
N SER A 158 10.51 4.52 10.65
CA SER A 158 10.73 4.19 12.06
C SER A 158 9.71 3.17 12.56
N ARG A 159 8.43 3.43 12.34
CA ARG A 159 7.36 2.51 12.78
C ARG A 159 7.41 1.17 12.06
N LEU A 160 7.65 1.16 10.75
CA LEU A 160 7.76 -0.08 9.98
C LEU A 160 8.99 -0.91 10.38
N ASN A 161 10.12 -0.25 10.64
CA ASN A 161 11.35 -0.90 11.08
C ASN A 161 11.17 -1.56 12.45
N LEU A 162 10.56 -0.84 13.43
CA LEU A 162 10.23 -1.40 14.75
C LEU A 162 9.33 -2.64 14.65
N LEU A 163 8.49 -2.71 13.64
CA LEU A 163 7.63 -3.87 13.36
C LEU A 163 8.36 -4.98 12.58
N GLY A 164 9.62 -4.78 12.20
CA GLY A 164 10.44 -5.76 11.49
C GLY A 164 10.05 -5.97 10.02
N PHE A 165 9.55 -4.95 9.35
CA PHE A 165 9.30 -5.02 7.91
C PHE A 165 10.58 -4.77 7.13
N HIS A 166 10.77 -5.52 6.02
CA HIS A 166 11.74 -5.18 5.00
C HIS A 166 11.26 -3.94 4.23
N ILE A 167 12.07 -2.90 4.16
CA ILE A 167 11.69 -1.60 3.61
C ILE A 167 12.52 -1.27 2.37
N THR A 168 11.84 -1.00 1.26
CA THR A 168 12.42 -0.50 0.02
C THR A 168 11.96 0.94 -0.20
N VAL A 169 12.87 1.84 -0.55
CA VAL A 169 12.53 3.23 -0.91
C VAL A 169 13.05 3.54 -2.31
N TYR A 170 12.21 4.16 -3.13
CA TYR A 170 12.62 4.74 -4.40
C TYR A 170 12.88 6.23 -4.25
N SER A 171 13.88 6.72 -4.95
CA SER A 171 14.17 8.14 -5.07
C SER A 171 14.63 8.51 -6.47
N GLY A 172 14.22 9.65 -6.95
CA GLY A 172 14.81 10.21 -8.15
C GLY A 172 16.12 10.96 -7.87
N TYR A 173 16.46 11.22 -6.60
CA TYR A 173 17.81 11.68 -6.23
C TYR A 173 18.76 10.49 -6.16
N THR A 174 20.06 10.75 -6.42
CA THR A 174 21.09 9.76 -6.16
C THR A 174 21.49 9.75 -4.68
N MET A 175 22.03 8.63 -4.21
CA MET A 175 22.54 8.48 -2.84
C MET A 175 23.47 9.63 -2.44
N GLU A 176 24.35 10.02 -3.35
CA GLU A 176 25.32 11.10 -3.12
C GLU A 176 24.63 12.44 -2.89
N VAL A 177 23.58 12.75 -3.65
CA VAL A 177 22.76 13.96 -3.47
C VAL A 177 22.02 13.93 -2.14
N LEU A 178 21.45 12.77 -1.77
CA LEU A 178 20.76 12.61 -0.48
C LEU A 178 21.72 12.82 0.69
N MET A 179 22.90 12.21 0.66
CA MET A 179 23.93 12.39 1.69
C MET A 179 24.43 13.84 1.81
N GLN A 180 24.50 14.59 0.70
CA GLN A 180 24.89 16.01 0.72
C GLN A 180 23.88 16.91 1.41
N ARG A 181 22.59 16.52 1.49
CA ARG A 181 21.54 17.33 2.15
C ARG A 181 21.70 17.38 3.67
N LYS A 182 22.36 16.40 4.30
CA LYS A 182 22.71 16.34 5.71
C LYS A 182 21.54 16.65 6.66
N THR A 183 20.36 16.14 6.38
CA THR A 183 19.21 16.28 7.27
C THR A 183 19.04 15.03 8.13
N PRO A 184 18.73 15.17 9.43
CA PRO A 184 18.56 14.02 10.31
C PRO A 184 17.53 13.00 9.80
N SER A 185 16.46 13.46 9.17
CA SER A 185 15.43 12.60 8.59
C SER A 185 15.95 11.75 7.43
N ILE A 186 16.74 12.34 6.53
CA ILE A 186 17.35 11.61 5.41
C ILE A 186 18.36 10.59 5.94
N ASP A 187 19.22 10.98 6.86
CA ASP A 187 20.21 10.08 7.47
C ASP A 187 19.52 8.91 8.18
N TYR A 188 18.41 9.20 8.89
CA TYR A 188 17.61 8.16 9.52
C TYR A 188 17.03 7.18 8.48
N ILE A 189 16.39 7.67 7.41
CA ILE A 189 15.83 6.82 6.35
C ILE A 189 16.94 5.92 5.78
N LEU A 190 18.06 6.50 5.34
CA LEU A 190 19.14 5.76 4.70
C LEU A 190 19.75 4.69 5.60
N THR A 191 19.73 4.88 6.91
CA THR A 191 20.30 3.92 7.88
C THR A 191 19.32 2.82 8.30
N HIS A 192 18.02 2.95 8.01
CA HIS A 192 16.97 2.04 8.49
C HIS A 192 16.16 1.37 7.39
N ILE A 193 16.56 1.54 6.12
CA ILE A 193 15.95 0.83 4.98
C ILE A 193 16.89 -0.26 4.48
N ASP A 194 16.32 -1.32 3.90
CA ASP A 194 17.07 -2.46 3.38
C ASP A 194 17.51 -2.25 1.93
N LEU A 195 16.74 -1.50 1.15
CA LEU A 195 17.01 -1.25 -0.26
C LEU A 195 16.62 0.18 -0.64
N LEU A 196 17.58 0.90 -1.21
CA LEU A 196 17.33 2.16 -1.91
C LEU A 196 17.43 1.90 -3.43
N ILE A 197 16.41 2.34 -4.18
CA ILE A 197 16.46 2.37 -5.64
C ILE A 197 16.56 3.85 -6.03
N ASP A 198 17.75 4.26 -6.45
CA ASP A 198 18.12 5.66 -6.60
C ASP A 198 18.35 6.10 -8.05
N GLY A 199 18.20 7.39 -8.28
CA GLY A 199 18.43 8.06 -9.55
C GLY A 199 17.15 8.41 -10.31
N PRO A 200 17.19 9.50 -11.08
CA PRO A 200 16.01 9.99 -11.79
C PRO A 200 15.60 9.03 -12.90
N PHE A 201 14.29 8.96 -13.17
CA PHE A 201 13.79 8.25 -14.33
C PHE A 201 14.25 8.93 -15.63
N VAL A 202 14.80 8.13 -16.55
CA VAL A 202 15.27 8.59 -17.87
C VAL A 202 14.58 7.76 -18.95
N ALA A 203 13.58 8.33 -19.63
CA ALA A 203 12.75 7.65 -20.60
C ALA A 203 13.55 7.02 -21.77
N SER A 204 14.62 7.67 -22.22
CA SER A 204 15.46 7.17 -23.33
C SER A 204 16.23 5.88 -23.03
N VAL A 205 16.31 5.48 -21.76
CA VAL A 205 16.99 4.26 -21.31
C VAL A 205 16.07 3.40 -20.42
N SER A 206 14.75 3.53 -20.59
CA SER A 206 13.76 2.72 -19.88
C SER A 206 13.58 1.33 -20.45
N ASP A 207 13.91 1.12 -21.73
CA ASP A 207 13.90 -0.20 -22.36
C ASP A 207 14.93 -1.11 -21.69
N ARG A 208 14.55 -2.38 -21.44
CA ARG A 208 15.39 -3.37 -20.77
C ARG A 208 15.97 -2.91 -19.43
N ALA A 209 15.28 -2.02 -18.72
CA ALA A 209 15.55 -1.79 -17.31
C ALA A 209 15.43 -3.14 -16.59
N SER A 210 16.44 -3.52 -15.80
CA SER A 210 16.38 -4.78 -15.06
C SER A 210 15.46 -4.64 -13.84
N GLU A 211 15.31 -5.73 -13.08
CA GLU A 211 14.38 -5.83 -11.96
C GLU A 211 14.25 -4.56 -11.12
N TYR A 212 13.02 -4.18 -10.81
CA TYR A 212 12.60 -3.08 -9.94
C TYR A 212 12.96 -1.67 -10.42
N ARG A 213 13.63 -1.49 -11.55
CA ARG A 213 14.06 -0.19 -12.08
C ARG A 213 13.17 0.28 -13.22
N GLY A 214 12.83 1.56 -13.22
CA GLY A 214 12.11 2.18 -14.32
C GLY A 214 13.02 2.54 -15.52
N SER A 215 14.33 2.73 -15.27
CA SER A 215 15.33 3.02 -16.29
C SER A 215 16.71 2.49 -15.90
N ARG A 216 17.57 2.20 -16.88
CA ARG A 216 18.86 1.52 -16.67
C ARG A 216 19.88 2.31 -15.84
N ASN A 217 19.74 3.61 -15.78
CA ASN A 217 20.60 4.48 -14.97
C ASN A 217 20.30 4.40 -13.46
N GLN A 218 19.14 3.86 -13.05
CA GLN A 218 18.83 3.69 -11.64
C GLN A 218 19.65 2.57 -11.04
N ARG A 219 19.99 2.70 -9.75
CA ARG A 219 20.83 1.74 -9.02
C ARG A 219 20.04 1.07 -7.91
N LEU A 220 20.39 -0.17 -7.60
CA LEU A 220 19.92 -0.88 -6.42
C LEU A 220 21.04 -0.82 -5.38
N ILE A 221 20.79 -0.19 -4.24
CA ILE A 221 21.73 -0.01 -3.14
C ILE A 221 21.17 -0.73 -1.93
N PHE A 222 21.71 -1.92 -1.65
CA PHE A 222 21.35 -2.72 -0.49
C PHE A 222 22.05 -2.19 0.75
N ASP A 223 21.37 -2.20 1.89
CA ASP A 223 21.87 -1.72 3.18
C ASP A 223 22.57 -0.34 3.06
N PRO A 224 21.89 0.71 2.55
CA PRO A 224 22.54 1.98 2.25
C PRO A 224 23.20 2.62 3.48
N GLY A 225 22.75 2.29 4.69
CA GLY A 225 23.35 2.73 5.95
C GLY A 225 24.78 2.24 6.18
N ARG A 226 25.21 1.18 5.51
CA ARG A 226 26.61 0.75 5.56
C ARG A 226 27.55 1.66 4.77
N LEU A 227 27.02 2.29 3.72
CA LEU A 227 27.78 3.20 2.86
C LEU A 227 27.88 4.61 3.45
N SER A 228 26.94 5.01 4.33
CA SER A 228 26.91 6.35 4.94
C SER A 228 27.91 6.52 6.11
N LYS A 229 28.58 5.44 6.55
CA LYS A 229 29.50 5.44 7.70
C LYS A 229 30.97 5.69 7.32
N HIS A 230 31.24 6.00 6.06
CA HIS A 230 32.56 6.33 5.52
C HIS A 230 32.52 7.73 4.91
#